data_9c622a42096c1df30050dfc8ce6a9681
#
_entry.id   9c622a42096c1df30050dfc8ce6a9681
#
_cell.length_a   1.000
_cell.length_b   1.000
_cell.length_c   1.000
_cell.angle_alpha   90.00
_cell.angle_beta   90.00
_cell.angle_gamma   90.00
#
_symmetry.space_group_name_H-M   'P 1'
#
loop_
_entity.id
_entity.type
_entity.pdbx_description
1 polymer ?
#
loop_
_entity_poly.entity_id
_entity_poly.type
_entity_poly.pdbx_seq_one_letter_code
_entity_poly.pdbx_strand_id
1 'polypeptide(L)'
;MIKIEIENQGLVHEIYEFLRIIFPSYERENFMCVKIEDELLKINSDKYNFVIPIKKSTNLQRYLKLELINQLKENQLEVPKWGVLHGIRPLKLIYNLLKDMDEDDVRNYLKKEYSISDEKINLAYEILNIQKDIISENIDNYSVYVHIPFCPSKCTYCSYHTLNSKSSMVEDYVNKLIEEIEFESKYLNKNPSSIYIGGGTPTSIGVKNLNTIIETLKYSFGDTIEFTVEAGRVETLTDEMIEMLSNHDVDRISINPQSMNFKTVKSIN
;
A
#
# COMPACT_ATOMS: atom_id res chain seq x y z
N MET A 1 -8.03 -9.45 -22.95
CA MET A 1 -8.83 -8.39 -22.28
C MET A 1 -9.90 -9.08 -21.41
N ILE A 2 -10.05 -8.68 -20.16
CA ILE A 2 -11.11 -9.18 -19.26
C ILE A 2 -12.30 -8.23 -19.36
N LYS A 3 -13.44 -8.72 -19.83
CA LYS A 3 -14.71 -7.99 -19.90
C LYS A 3 -15.63 -8.50 -18.80
N ILE A 4 -16.13 -7.61 -17.95
CA ILE A 4 -17.04 -7.98 -16.84
C ILE A 4 -18.40 -7.34 -17.08
N GLU A 5 -19.44 -8.17 -17.11
CA GLU A 5 -20.83 -7.80 -17.31
C GLU A 5 -21.61 -8.14 -16.01
N ILE A 6 -21.40 -7.36 -14.97
CA ILE A 6 -22.02 -7.51 -13.65
C ILE A 6 -22.56 -6.13 -13.22
N GLU A 7 -23.78 -6.08 -12.72
CA GLU A 7 -24.42 -4.81 -12.29
C GLU A 7 -23.76 -4.22 -11.03
N ASN A 8 -23.33 -5.07 -10.09
CA ASN A 8 -22.72 -4.63 -8.83
C ASN A 8 -21.27 -4.18 -9.06
N GLN A 9 -21.03 -2.87 -9.09
CA GLN A 9 -19.72 -2.26 -9.33
C GLN A 9 -18.63 -2.66 -8.32
N GLY A 10 -18.97 -2.83 -7.05
CA GLY A 10 -18.01 -3.30 -6.04
C GLY A 10 -17.52 -4.73 -6.31
N LEU A 11 -18.43 -5.59 -6.82
CA LEU A 11 -18.07 -6.95 -7.21
C LEU A 11 -17.25 -6.99 -8.50
N VAL A 12 -17.53 -6.10 -9.45
CA VAL A 12 -16.78 -5.95 -10.70
C VAL A 12 -15.30 -5.72 -10.42
N HIS A 13 -14.98 -4.72 -9.61
CA HIS A 13 -13.59 -4.37 -9.29
C HIS A 13 -12.85 -5.53 -8.62
N GLU A 14 -13.45 -6.13 -7.61
CA GLU A 14 -12.85 -7.22 -6.84
C GLU A 14 -12.57 -8.48 -7.68
N ILE A 15 -13.50 -8.85 -8.55
CA ILE A 15 -13.32 -10.01 -9.45
C ILE A 15 -12.29 -9.68 -10.53
N TYR A 16 -12.31 -8.47 -11.09
CA TYR A 16 -11.35 -8.04 -12.11
C TYR A 16 -9.91 -8.11 -11.58
N GLU A 17 -9.64 -7.50 -10.43
CA GLU A 17 -8.31 -7.51 -9.84
C GLU A 17 -7.85 -8.93 -9.50
N PHE A 18 -8.74 -9.77 -9.01
CA PHE A 18 -8.41 -11.16 -8.70
C PHE A 18 -8.09 -11.98 -9.95
N LEU A 19 -8.87 -11.83 -11.02
CA LEU A 19 -8.62 -12.51 -12.29
C LEU A 19 -7.32 -12.05 -12.96
N ARG A 20 -6.93 -10.78 -12.84
CA ARG A 20 -5.64 -10.28 -13.33
C ARG A 20 -4.45 -10.97 -12.66
N ILE A 21 -4.57 -11.28 -11.38
CA ILE A 21 -3.52 -11.98 -10.63
C ILE A 21 -3.39 -13.42 -11.12
N ILE A 22 -4.52 -14.09 -11.35
CA ILE A 22 -4.55 -15.50 -11.76
C ILE A 22 -4.20 -15.65 -13.25
N PHE A 23 -4.69 -14.75 -14.08
CA PHE A 23 -4.61 -14.84 -15.54
C PHE A 23 -4.01 -13.57 -16.17
N PRO A 24 -2.73 -13.23 -15.88
CA PRO A 24 -2.14 -11.98 -16.36
C PRO A 24 -2.07 -11.85 -17.89
N SER A 25 -2.02 -12.96 -18.64
CA SER A 25 -2.05 -12.94 -20.11
C SER A 25 -3.37 -12.44 -20.70
N TYR A 26 -4.48 -12.56 -19.96
CA TYR A 26 -5.81 -12.09 -20.41
C TYR A 26 -6.00 -10.58 -20.28
N GLU A 27 -5.05 -9.89 -19.68
CA GLU A 27 -5.09 -8.42 -19.63
C GLU A 27 -4.77 -7.80 -21.01
N ARG A 28 -3.90 -8.44 -21.79
CA ARG A 28 -3.35 -7.86 -23.04
C ARG A 28 -3.63 -8.64 -24.32
N GLU A 29 -3.55 -9.96 -24.27
CA GLU A 29 -3.48 -10.80 -25.47
C GLU A 29 -4.71 -11.67 -25.74
N ASN A 30 -5.42 -12.07 -24.67
CA ASN A 30 -6.53 -12.99 -24.77
C ASN A 30 -7.85 -12.33 -24.32
N PHE A 31 -8.99 -12.97 -24.61
CA PHE A 31 -10.29 -12.47 -24.20
C PHE A 31 -10.90 -13.37 -23.13
N MET A 32 -11.42 -12.78 -22.07
CA MET A 32 -12.17 -13.44 -21.01
C MET A 32 -13.46 -12.66 -20.72
N CYS A 33 -14.60 -13.33 -20.73
CA CYS A 33 -15.90 -12.75 -20.39
C CYS A 33 -16.36 -13.26 -19.04
N VAL A 34 -16.79 -12.33 -18.18
CA VAL A 34 -17.28 -12.62 -16.83
C VAL A 34 -18.69 -12.02 -16.70
N LYS A 35 -19.66 -12.84 -16.36
CA LYS A 35 -21.05 -12.40 -16.21
C LYS A 35 -21.77 -13.17 -15.11
N ILE A 36 -22.84 -12.58 -14.61
CA ILE A 36 -23.79 -13.25 -13.70
C ILE A 36 -25.07 -13.51 -14.48
N GLU A 37 -25.44 -14.78 -14.57
CA GLU A 37 -26.71 -15.24 -15.17
C GLU A 37 -27.29 -16.40 -14.34
N ASP A 38 -28.56 -16.39 -14.09
CA ASP A 38 -29.27 -17.47 -13.38
C ASP A 38 -28.66 -17.83 -12.02
N GLU A 39 -28.26 -16.83 -11.24
CA GLU A 39 -27.55 -17.01 -9.96
C GLU A 39 -26.22 -17.75 -10.09
N LEU A 40 -25.59 -17.70 -11.26
CA LEU A 40 -24.28 -18.27 -11.55
C LEU A 40 -23.30 -17.18 -11.98
N LEU A 41 -22.12 -17.15 -11.38
CA LEU A 41 -20.98 -16.41 -11.92
C LEU A 41 -20.31 -17.30 -12.99
N LYS A 42 -20.31 -16.86 -14.24
CA LYS A 42 -19.74 -17.56 -15.38
C LYS A 42 -18.49 -16.80 -15.86
N ILE A 43 -17.36 -17.50 -15.94
CA ILE A 43 -16.08 -16.97 -16.40
C ILE A 43 -15.65 -17.80 -17.60
N ASN A 44 -15.73 -17.22 -18.79
CA ASN A 44 -15.50 -17.92 -20.05
C ASN A 44 -14.33 -17.30 -20.83
N SER A 45 -13.48 -18.14 -21.36
CA SER A 45 -12.41 -17.77 -22.30
C SER A 45 -12.21 -18.88 -23.33
N ASP A 46 -11.23 -18.70 -24.20
CA ASP A 46 -10.79 -19.73 -25.15
C ASP A 46 -10.28 -21.02 -24.50
N LYS A 47 -9.73 -20.91 -23.28
CA LYS A 47 -9.07 -22.02 -22.57
C LYS A 47 -9.80 -22.46 -21.30
N TYR A 48 -10.57 -21.58 -20.69
CA TYR A 48 -11.14 -21.80 -19.37
C TYR A 48 -12.64 -21.51 -19.36
N ASN A 49 -13.38 -22.36 -18.65
CA ASN A 49 -14.78 -22.18 -18.40
C ASN A 49 -15.07 -22.53 -16.93
N PHE A 50 -15.31 -21.50 -16.12
CA PHE A 50 -15.65 -21.66 -14.71
C PHE A 50 -17.09 -21.22 -14.47
N VAL A 51 -17.83 -22.03 -13.69
CA VAL A 51 -19.21 -21.74 -13.30
C VAL A 51 -19.33 -21.86 -11.79
N ILE A 52 -19.64 -20.76 -11.13
CA ILE A 52 -19.69 -20.66 -9.67
C ILE A 52 -21.11 -20.27 -9.24
N PRO A 53 -21.83 -21.13 -8.47
CA PRO A 53 -23.14 -20.79 -7.96
C PRO A 53 -23.04 -19.65 -6.94
N ILE A 54 -23.94 -18.66 -7.08
CA ILE A 54 -24.04 -17.56 -6.13
C ILE A 54 -24.89 -18.00 -4.95
N LYS A 55 -24.29 -18.10 -3.78
CA LYS A 55 -24.99 -18.44 -2.54
C LYS A 55 -25.08 -17.21 -1.63
N LYS A 56 -26.12 -17.14 -0.81
CA LYS A 56 -26.19 -16.14 0.26
C LYS A 56 -24.98 -16.34 1.20
N SER A 57 -24.10 -15.35 1.28
CA SER A 57 -22.93 -15.35 2.11
C SER A 57 -22.76 -13.98 2.79
N THR A 58 -22.24 -13.97 4.00
CA THR A 58 -21.88 -12.73 4.70
C THR A 58 -20.80 -11.94 3.97
N ASN A 59 -19.96 -12.63 3.19
CA ASN A 59 -18.94 -12.02 2.32
C ASN A 59 -18.94 -12.71 0.96
N LEU A 60 -19.81 -12.24 0.06
CA LEU A 60 -19.97 -12.81 -1.28
C LEU A 60 -18.67 -12.74 -2.10
N GLN A 61 -17.92 -11.65 -2.01
CA GLN A 61 -16.67 -11.47 -2.75
C GLN A 61 -15.66 -12.57 -2.37
N ARG A 62 -15.44 -12.78 -1.07
CA ARG A 62 -14.54 -13.83 -0.58
C ARG A 62 -15.02 -15.21 -1.00
N TYR A 63 -16.31 -15.49 -0.87
CA TYR A 63 -16.90 -16.77 -1.28
C TYR A 63 -16.63 -17.07 -2.76
N LEU A 64 -16.92 -16.14 -3.66
CA LEU A 64 -16.73 -16.34 -5.11
C LEU A 64 -15.25 -16.57 -5.47
N LYS A 65 -14.34 -15.85 -4.83
CA LYS A 65 -12.89 -16.05 -5.03
C LYS A 65 -12.43 -17.43 -4.52
N LEU A 66 -12.95 -17.89 -3.38
CA LEU A 66 -12.64 -19.23 -2.84
C LEU A 66 -13.15 -20.34 -3.76
N GLU A 67 -14.37 -20.22 -4.25
CA GLU A 67 -14.91 -21.20 -5.21
C GLU A 67 -14.11 -21.22 -6.52
N LEU A 68 -13.64 -20.05 -6.99
CA LEU A 68 -12.73 -19.99 -8.13
C LEU A 68 -11.40 -20.71 -7.83
N ILE A 69 -10.80 -20.49 -6.66
CA ILE A 69 -9.61 -21.22 -6.24
C ILE A 69 -9.85 -22.73 -6.20
N ASN A 70 -10.99 -23.17 -5.72
CA ASN A 70 -11.33 -24.60 -5.69
C ASN A 70 -11.38 -25.18 -7.11
N GLN A 71 -12.04 -24.51 -8.03
CA GLN A 71 -12.07 -24.94 -9.44
C GLN A 71 -10.69 -24.89 -10.11
N LEU A 72 -9.82 -23.91 -9.77
CA LEU A 72 -8.44 -23.91 -10.23
C LEU A 72 -7.68 -25.16 -9.76
N LYS A 73 -7.82 -25.53 -8.49
CA LYS A 73 -7.20 -26.75 -7.92
C LYS A 73 -7.73 -28.02 -8.60
N GLU A 74 -9.03 -28.14 -8.80
CA GLU A 74 -9.66 -29.27 -9.49
C GLU A 74 -9.14 -29.43 -10.93
N ASN A 75 -8.87 -28.30 -11.60
CA ASN A 75 -8.30 -28.29 -12.96
C ASN A 75 -6.77 -28.32 -12.98
N GLN A 76 -6.10 -28.55 -11.86
CA GLN A 76 -4.62 -28.58 -11.71
C GLN A 76 -3.93 -27.30 -12.21
N LEU A 77 -4.59 -26.17 -12.04
CA LEU A 77 -4.07 -24.86 -12.39
C LEU A 77 -3.35 -24.22 -11.19
N GLU A 78 -2.44 -23.30 -11.47
CA GLU A 78 -1.71 -22.57 -10.44
C GLU A 78 -2.65 -21.71 -9.60
N VAL A 79 -2.45 -21.76 -8.27
CA VAL A 79 -3.23 -21.02 -7.28
C VAL A 79 -2.35 -19.95 -6.64
N PRO A 80 -2.84 -18.71 -6.48
CA PRO A 80 -2.08 -17.68 -5.79
C PRO A 80 -1.70 -18.12 -4.37
N LYS A 81 -0.43 -18.00 -3.99
CA LYS A 81 0.06 -18.41 -2.65
C LYS A 81 -0.58 -17.64 -1.50
N TRP A 82 -1.04 -16.42 -1.74
CA TRP A 82 -1.84 -15.61 -0.82
C TRP A 82 -3.34 -15.93 -0.87
N GLY A 83 -3.74 -16.92 -1.64
CA GLY A 83 -5.13 -17.32 -1.82
C GLY A 83 -6.00 -16.16 -2.32
N VAL A 84 -7.10 -15.90 -1.64
CA VAL A 84 -8.02 -14.79 -1.96
C VAL A 84 -7.61 -13.46 -1.35
N LEU A 85 -6.51 -13.41 -0.60
CA LEU A 85 -6.03 -12.22 0.08
C LEU A 85 -5.20 -11.37 -0.90
N HIS A 86 -5.78 -10.30 -1.43
CA HIS A 86 -5.09 -9.36 -2.30
C HIS A 86 -5.48 -7.91 -1.94
N GLY A 87 -4.58 -6.97 -2.20
CA GLY A 87 -4.82 -5.54 -1.98
C GLY A 87 -5.01 -5.11 -0.52
N ILE A 88 -4.75 -5.98 0.46
CA ILE A 88 -4.87 -5.69 1.89
C ILE A 88 -3.57 -6.03 2.64
N ARG A 89 -3.46 -5.51 3.86
CA ARG A 89 -2.32 -5.75 4.75
C ARG A 89 -2.50 -7.10 5.47
N PRO A 90 -1.82 -8.17 5.04
CA PRO A 90 -2.04 -9.52 5.61
C PRO A 90 -1.69 -9.59 7.08
N LEU A 91 -0.64 -8.91 7.53
CA LEU A 91 -0.21 -8.89 8.92
C LEU A 91 -1.27 -8.26 9.85
N LYS A 92 -1.95 -7.19 9.39
CA LYS A 92 -3.02 -6.57 10.18
C LYS A 92 -4.20 -7.52 10.40
N LEU A 93 -4.54 -8.34 9.39
CA LEU A 93 -5.57 -9.35 9.53
C LEU A 93 -5.17 -10.37 10.60
N ILE A 94 -3.97 -10.93 10.51
CA ILE A 94 -3.47 -11.95 11.46
C ILE A 94 -3.39 -11.35 12.86
N TYR A 95 -2.81 -10.16 13.01
CA TYR A 95 -2.74 -9.47 14.30
C TYR A 95 -4.12 -9.29 14.95
N ASN A 96 -5.13 -8.91 14.16
CA ASN A 96 -6.49 -8.75 14.69
C ASN A 96 -7.13 -10.10 15.08
N LEU A 97 -6.90 -11.16 14.32
CA LEU A 97 -7.40 -12.50 14.65
C LEU A 97 -6.77 -13.05 15.93
N LEU A 98 -5.48 -12.81 16.15
CA LEU A 98 -4.75 -13.23 17.35
C LEU A 98 -5.23 -12.56 18.65
N LYS A 99 -6.08 -11.53 18.57
CA LYS A 99 -6.72 -10.95 19.78
C LYS A 99 -7.77 -11.87 20.38
N ASP A 100 -8.43 -12.69 19.56
CA ASP A 100 -9.59 -13.49 19.92
C ASP A 100 -9.38 -15.00 19.71
N MET A 101 -8.29 -15.40 19.04
CA MET A 101 -8.00 -16.79 18.65
C MET A 101 -6.55 -17.12 18.97
N ASP A 102 -6.26 -18.39 19.26
CA ASP A 102 -4.88 -18.87 19.34
C ASP A 102 -4.21 -19.02 17.97
N GLU A 103 -2.89 -19.24 17.98
CA GLU A 103 -2.09 -19.29 16.74
C GLU A 103 -2.52 -20.42 15.80
N ASP A 104 -2.82 -21.59 16.34
CA ASP A 104 -3.19 -22.76 15.53
C ASP A 104 -4.56 -22.57 14.89
N ASP A 105 -5.50 -22.00 15.62
CA ASP A 105 -6.83 -21.63 15.11
C ASP A 105 -6.73 -20.56 14.03
N VAL A 106 -5.90 -19.52 14.21
CA VAL A 106 -5.65 -18.49 13.18
C VAL A 106 -5.04 -19.11 11.93
N ARG A 107 -4.06 -20.00 12.06
CA ARG A 107 -3.44 -20.71 10.92
C ARG A 107 -4.48 -21.52 10.14
N ASN A 108 -5.32 -22.27 10.84
CA ASN A 108 -6.39 -23.05 10.23
C ASN A 108 -7.45 -22.15 9.56
N TYR A 109 -7.81 -21.04 10.20
CA TYR A 109 -8.72 -20.05 9.65
C TYR A 109 -8.20 -19.44 8.35
N LEU A 110 -6.93 -19.05 8.30
CA LEU A 110 -6.29 -18.48 7.12
C LEU A 110 -6.26 -19.47 5.94
N LYS A 111 -5.99 -20.76 6.21
CA LYS A 111 -6.03 -21.80 5.19
C LYS A 111 -7.44 -22.04 4.67
N LYS A 112 -8.42 -22.12 5.56
CA LYS A 112 -9.80 -22.45 5.22
C LYS A 112 -10.53 -21.27 4.57
N GLU A 113 -10.46 -20.11 5.19
CA GLU A 113 -11.27 -18.94 4.82
C GLU A 113 -10.60 -18.04 3.76
N TYR A 114 -9.29 -18.19 3.56
CA TYR A 114 -8.54 -17.39 2.59
C TYR A 114 -7.73 -18.22 1.60
N SER A 115 -7.62 -19.53 1.79
CA SER A 115 -6.79 -20.44 0.95
C SER A 115 -5.32 -20.00 0.87
N ILE A 116 -4.76 -19.43 1.95
CA ILE A 116 -3.37 -19.00 2.00
C ILE A 116 -2.47 -20.25 2.18
N SER A 117 -1.35 -20.29 1.47
CA SER A 117 -0.37 -21.38 1.57
C SER A 117 0.39 -21.34 2.90
N ASP A 118 0.84 -22.51 3.36
CA ASP A 118 1.68 -22.63 4.57
C ASP A 118 2.93 -21.76 4.50
N GLU A 119 3.58 -21.68 3.32
CA GLU A 119 4.74 -20.82 3.08
C GLU A 119 4.44 -19.36 3.44
N LYS A 120 3.28 -18.84 3.01
CA LYS A 120 2.91 -17.43 3.25
C LYS A 120 2.42 -17.18 4.67
N ILE A 121 1.76 -18.17 5.27
CA ILE A 121 1.41 -18.11 6.70
C ILE A 121 2.68 -18.04 7.55
N ASN A 122 3.65 -18.93 7.31
CA ASN A 122 4.91 -18.93 8.06
C ASN A 122 5.67 -17.62 7.90
N LEU A 123 5.81 -17.12 6.67
CA LEU A 123 6.43 -15.82 6.40
C LEU A 123 5.73 -14.68 7.17
N ALA A 124 4.39 -14.68 7.20
CA ALA A 124 3.64 -13.67 7.93
C ALA A 124 3.90 -13.72 9.45
N TYR A 125 3.99 -14.92 10.02
CA TYR A 125 4.32 -15.07 11.45
C TYR A 125 5.76 -14.71 11.77
N GLU A 126 6.73 -15.03 10.91
CA GLU A 126 8.11 -14.56 11.04
C GLU A 126 8.17 -13.02 11.12
N ILE A 127 7.48 -12.33 10.21
CA ILE A 127 7.44 -10.86 10.21
C ILE A 127 6.72 -10.32 11.45
N LEU A 128 5.58 -10.92 11.84
CA LEU A 128 4.86 -10.51 13.04
C LEU A 128 5.71 -10.65 14.30
N ASN A 129 6.51 -11.73 14.42
CA ASN A 129 7.39 -11.92 15.55
C ASN A 129 8.48 -10.84 15.66
N ILE A 130 8.96 -10.30 14.52
CA ILE A 130 9.90 -9.19 14.49
C ILE A 130 9.21 -7.88 14.88
N GLN A 131 7.95 -7.70 14.45
CA GLN A 131 7.22 -6.44 14.61
C GLN A 131 6.45 -6.32 15.93
N LYS A 132 6.17 -7.43 16.63
CA LYS A 132 5.24 -7.45 17.77
C LYS A 132 5.60 -6.48 18.88
N ASP A 133 6.90 -6.34 19.19
CA ASP A 133 7.36 -5.50 20.27
C ASP A 133 7.15 -4.01 19.90
N ILE A 134 7.52 -3.63 18.67
CA ILE A 134 7.30 -2.28 18.14
C ILE A 134 5.80 -1.93 18.10
N ILE A 135 4.95 -2.88 17.66
CA ILE A 135 3.50 -2.67 17.59
C ILE A 135 2.90 -2.56 19.00
N SER A 136 3.28 -3.43 19.92
CA SER A 136 2.73 -3.45 21.29
C SER A 136 3.07 -2.20 22.08
N GLU A 137 4.28 -1.68 21.91
CA GLU A 137 4.72 -0.45 22.58
C GLU A 137 4.02 0.81 22.06
N ASN A 138 3.50 0.77 20.83
CA ASN A 138 2.98 1.94 20.12
C ASN A 138 1.49 1.88 19.77
N ILE A 139 0.78 0.84 20.21
CA ILE A 139 -0.62 0.59 19.81
C ILE A 139 -1.58 1.72 20.19
N ASP A 140 -1.30 2.41 21.30
CA ASP A 140 -2.11 3.51 21.82
C ASP A 140 -1.51 4.90 21.49
N ASN A 141 -0.52 4.93 20.60
CA ASN A 141 0.13 6.15 20.19
C ASN A 141 -0.31 6.54 18.75
N TYR A 142 0.02 7.76 18.34
CA TYR A 142 -0.27 8.26 17.01
C TYR A 142 1.01 8.43 16.19
N SER A 143 0.86 8.61 14.88
CA SER A 143 1.92 8.96 13.95
C SER A 143 1.56 10.24 13.22
N VAL A 144 2.57 11.05 12.88
CA VAL A 144 2.41 12.28 12.10
C VAL A 144 2.82 12.01 10.66
N TYR A 145 1.92 12.27 9.71
CA TYR A 145 2.23 12.26 8.28
C TYR A 145 2.19 13.68 7.73
N VAL A 146 3.31 14.14 7.20
CA VAL A 146 3.45 15.45 6.57
C VAL A 146 3.46 15.28 5.07
N HIS A 147 2.50 15.89 4.39
CA HIS A 147 2.37 15.80 2.94
C HIS A 147 3.06 16.97 2.24
N ILE A 148 4.02 16.69 1.36
CA ILE A 148 4.67 17.70 0.51
C ILE A 148 4.22 17.49 -0.94
N PRO A 149 3.29 18.30 -1.49
CA PRO A 149 2.70 18.06 -2.80
C PRO A 149 3.56 18.52 -3.98
N PHE A 150 4.86 18.68 -3.81
CA PHE A 150 5.75 19.22 -4.83
C PHE A 150 6.68 18.16 -5.43
N CYS A 151 6.89 18.23 -6.76
CA CYS A 151 7.85 17.41 -7.49
C CYS A 151 8.63 18.26 -8.50
N PRO A 152 9.88 17.89 -8.85
CA PRO A 152 10.63 18.58 -9.91
C PRO A 152 9.96 18.44 -11.29
N SER A 153 9.35 17.28 -11.54
CA SER A 153 8.60 16.95 -12.76
C SER A 153 7.53 15.90 -12.42
N LYS A 154 6.50 15.78 -13.27
CA LYS A 154 5.47 14.75 -13.12
C LYS A 154 5.85 13.49 -13.89
N CYS A 155 5.99 12.37 -13.18
CA CYS A 155 6.20 11.06 -13.81
C CYS A 155 4.95 10.61 -14.59
N THR A 156 5.13 9.97 -15.74
CA THR A 156 4.04 9.59 -16.65
C THR A 156 3.02 8.61 -16.03
N TYR A 157 3.44 7.82 -15.06
CA TYR A 157 2.60 6.83 -14.37
C TYR A 157 1.99 7.34 -13.06
N CYS A 158 2.37 8.55 -12.60
CA CYS A 158 1.99 9.03 -11.28
C CYS A 158 0.53 9.52 -11.24
N SER A 159 -0.25 8.95 -10.33
CA SER A 159 -1.64 9.33 -10.08
C SER A 159 -1.80 10.40 -9.00
N TYR A 160 -0.73 10.78 -8.29
CA TYR A 160 -0.78 11.80 -7.26
C TYR A 160 -0.99 13.20 -7.86
N HIS A 161 -1.74 14.02 -7.13
CA HIS A 161 -1.82 15.46 -7.41
C HIS A 161 -0.54 16.12 -6.92
N THR A 162 0.34 16.48 -7.85
CA THR A 162 1.61 17.13 -7.54
C THR A 162 1.71 18.48 -8.25
N LEU A 163 2.33 19.43 -7.57
CA LEU A 163 2.66 20.76 -8.07
C LEU A 163 4.15 20.79 -8.45
N ASN A 164 4.53 21.73 -9.32
CA ASN A 164 5.93 21.93 -9.67
C ASN A 164 6.69 22.58 -8.51
N SER A 165 7.82 22.00 -8.12
CA SER A 165 8.66 22.51 -7.01
C SER A 165 9.34 23.85 -7.30
N LYS A 166 9.33 24.32 -8.56
CA LYS A 166 9.77 25.68 -8.95
C LYS A 166 8.67 26.73 -8.83
N SER A 167 7.46 26.33 -8.38
CA SER A 167 6.34 27.27 -8.19
C SER A 167 6.63 28.25 -7.06
N SER A 168 6.19 29.49 -7.21
CA SER A 168 6.17 30.49 -6.13
C SER A 168 5.30 30.09 -4.94
N MET A 169 4.45 29.08 -5.10
CA MET A 169 3.57 28.55 -4.04
C MET A 169 4.33 27.75 -2.96
N VAL A 170 5.57 27.35 -3.18
CA VAL A 170 6.32 26.54 -2.22
C VAL A 170 6.46 27.23 -0.88
N GLU A 171 6.89 28.49 -0.88
CA GLU A 171 7.10 29.25 0.36
C GLU A 171 5.76 29.50 1.10
N ASP A 172 4.70 29.87 0.38
CA ASP A 172 3.37 30.04 0.98
C ASP A 172 2.85 28.75 1.59
N TYR A 173 3.04 27.62 0.90
CA TYR A 173 2.67 26.31 1.39
C TYR A 173 3.45 25.93 2.67
N VAL A 174 4.77 26.12 2.66
CA VAL A 174 5.63 25.82 3.81
C VAL A 174 5.20 26.66 5.02
N ASN A 175 4.98 27.96 4.84
CA ASN A 175 4.51 28.84 5.92
C ASN A 175 3.18 28.36 6.51
N LYS A 176 2.23 27.97 5.68
CA LYS A 176 0.94 27.42 6.16
C LYS A 176 1.06 26.06 6.82
N LEU A 177 1.92 25.22 6.32
CA LEU A 177 2.23 23.92 6.95
C LEU A 177 2.84 24.09 8.35
N ILE A 178 3.73 25.05 8.51
CA ILE A 178 4.33 25.39 9.83
C ILE A 178 3.22 25.86 10.80
N GLU A 179 2.36 26.78 10.38
CA GLU A 179 1.21 27.24 11.19
C GLU A 179 0.32 26.04 11.61
N GLU A 180 0.06 25.09 10.69
CA GLU A 180 -0.73 23.89 10.95
C GLU A 180 -0.04 22.96 11.95
N ILE A 181 1.26 22.68 11.79
CA ILE A 181 2.05 21.85 12.71
C ILE A 181 2.02 22.44 14.13
N GLU A 182 2.27 23.75 14.27
CA GLU A 182 2.24 24.44 15.56
C GLU A 182 0.85 24.48 16.18
N PHE A 183 -0.20 24.53 15.36
CA PHE A 183 -1.58 24.50 15.83
C PHE A 183 -1.98 23.13 16.33
N GLU A 184 -1.77 22.09 15.52
CA GLU A 184 -2.19 20.72 15.84
C GLU A 184 -1.42 20.14 17.04
N SER A 185 -0.13 20.47 17.20
CA SER A 185 0.69 19.99 18.32
C SER A 185 0.11 20.37 19.69
N LYS A 186 -0.65 21.47 19.78
CA LYS A 186 -1.26 21.93 21.04
C LYS A 186 -2.38 21.01 21.55
N TYR A 187 -2.96 20.21 20.68
CA TYR A 187 -4.04 19.26 21.03
C TYR A 187 -3.54 17.86 21.31
N LEU A 188 -2.25 17.60 21.10
CA LEU A 188 -1.64 16.28 21.24
C LEU A 188 -0.80 16.25 22.54
N ASN A 189 -1.17 15.35 23.46
CA ASN A 189 -0.58 15.30 24.80
C ASN A 189 0.59 14.33 24.92
N LYS A 190 1.01 13.69 23.83
CA LYS A 190 2.11 12.71 23.79
C LYS A 190 2.95 12.95 22.55
N ASN A 191 4.22 12.55 22.59
CA ASN A 191 5.04 12.50 21.40
C ASN A 191 4.52 11.41 20.44
N PRO A 192 4.54 11.64 19.12
CA PRO A 192 4.16 10.62 18.16
C PRO A 192 5.17 9.46 18.18
N SER A 193 4.70 8.25 17.86
CA SER A 193 5.60 7.10 17.68
C SER A 193 6.47 7.26 16.44
N SER A 194 5.97 7.91 15.40
CA SER A 194 6.72 8.17 14.18
C SER A 194 6.30 9.47 13.51
N ILE A 195 7.25 10.08 12.80
CA ILE A 195 7.01 11.16 11.86
C ILE A 195 7.43 10.69 10.46
N TYR A 196 6.58 10.93 9.48
CA TYR A 196 6.82 10.58 8.09
C TYR A 196 6.53 11.78 7.19
N ILE A 197 7.57 12.27 6.50
CA ILE A 197 7.42 13.33 5.50
C ILE A 197 7.43 12.67 4.11
N GLY A 198 6.30 12.76 3.42
CA GLY A 198 6.10 12.12 2.12
C GLY A 198 5.25 12.93 1.15
N GLY A 199 4.69 12.27 0.14
CA GLY A 199 3.80 12.86 -0.85
C GLY A 199 4.36 12.89 -2.25
N GLY A 200 4.71 14.08 -2.77
CA GLY A 200 5.37 14.23 -4.05
C GLY A 200 6.87 13.87 -3.95
N THR A 201 7.69 14.85 -3.64
CA THR A 201 9.12 14.70 -3.39
C THR A 201 9.56 15.72 -2.34
N PRO A 202 9.56 15.39 -1.06
CA PRO A 202 9.90 16.34 0.02
C PRO A 202 11.21 17.10 -0.18
N THR A 203 12.25 16.42 -0.63
CA THR A 203 13.56 17.02 -0.92
C THR A 203 13.56 18.04 -2.06
N SER A 204 12.50 18.09 -2.87
CA SER A 204 12.39 19.00 -4.01
C SER A 204 12.10 20.46 -3.65
N ILE A 205 11.63 20.73 -2.41
CA ILE A 205 11.34 22.09 -1.94
C ILE A 205 12.60 22.86 -1.49
N GLY A 206 13.76 22.20 -1.55
CA GLY A 206 15.07 22.74 -1.20
C GLY A 206 15.41 22.61 0.28
N VAL A 207 16.71 22.68 0.57
CA VAL A 207 17.28 22.44 1.92
C VAL A 207 16.65 23.36 2.96
N LYS A 208 16.60 24.67 2.70
CA LYS A 208 16.07 25.67 3.63
C LYS A 208 14.64 25.35 4.08
N ASN A 209 13.77 25.09 3.13
CA ASN A 209 12.35 24.86 3.41
C ASN A 209 12.13 23.55 4.17
N LEU A 210 12.82 22.47 3.74
CA LEU A 210 12.70 21.18 4.42
C LEU A 210 13.30 21.23 5.83
N ASN A 211 14.43 21.92 6.00
CA ASN A 211 15.04 22.15 7.32
C ASN A 211 14.05 22.83 8.28
N THR A 212 13.41 23.93 7.84
CA THR A 212 12.44 24.64 8.68
C THR A 212 11.25 23.74 9.10
N ILE A 213 10.75 22.91 8.20
CA ILE A 213 9.69 21.95 8.52
C ILE A 213 10.17 20.94 9.57
N ILE A 214 11.36 20.36 9.39
CA ILE A 214 11.92 19.37 10.32
C ILE A 214 12.15 19.98 11.70
N GLU A 215 12.74 21.18 11.77
CA GLU A 215 12.93 21.91 13.03
C GLU A 215 11.59 22.15 13.74
N THR A 216 10.57 22.61 13.00
CA THR A 216 9.25 22.84 13.55
C THR A 216 8.59 21.54 14.08
N LEU A 217 8.73 20.44 13.34
CA LEU A 217 8.21 19.13 13.77
C LEU A 217 8.89 18.66 15.06
N LYS A 218 10.22 18.72 15.12
CA LYS A 218 11.00 18.35 16.32
C LYS A 218 10.65 19.23 17.51
N TYR A 219 10.53 20.53 17.30
CA TYR A 219 10.14 21.47 18.37
C TYR A 219 8.72 21.21 18.88
N SER A 220 7.79 20.93 17.97
CA SER A 220 6.35 20.79 18.28
C SER A 220 6.00 19.43 18.87
N PHE A 221 6.66 18.35 18.43
CA PHE A 221 6.29 16.97 18.79
C PHE A 221 7.36 16.24 19.62
N GLY A 222 8.58 16.80 19.74
CA GLY A 222 9.67 16.15 20.47
C GLY A 222 10.26 14.93 19.75
N ASP A 223 10.92 14.07 20.52
CA ASP A 223 11.55 12.87 20.00
C ASP A 223 10.54 11.79 19.63
N THR A 224 10.86 11.06 18.56
CA THR A 224 10.06 9.95 18.03
C THR A 224 10.90 8.68 17.93
N ILE A 225 10.25 7.53 17.79
CA ILE A 225 10.94 6.25 17.59
C ILE A 225 11.51 6.15 16.18
N GLU A 226 10.84 6.72 15.18
CA GLU A 226 11.26 6.72 13.80
C GLU A 226 10.89 8.04 13.11
N PHE A 227 11.87 8.67 12.47
CA PHE A 227 11.67 9.82 11.61
C PHE A 227 12.10 9.47 10.18
N THR A 228 11.13 9.40 9.28
CA THR A 228 11.34 9.04 7.87
C THR A 228 11.09 10.22 6.94
N VAL A 229 11.94 10.40 5.92
CA VAL A 229 11.76 11.39 4.85
C VAL A 229 11.84 10.69 3.49
N GLU A 230 10.85 10.91 2.63
CA GLU A 230 10.90 10.46 1.23
C GLU A 230 11.84 11.36 0.42
N ALA A 231 12.83 10.72 -0.21
CA ALA A 231 13.79 11.33 -1.12
C ALA A 231 13.71 10.64 -2.49
N GLY A 232 12.49 10.55 -3.02
CA GLY A 232 12.14 9.72 -4.15
C GLY A 232 12.80 10.09 -5.49
N ARG A 233 13.45 11.25 -5.58
CA ARG A 233 14.10 11.78 -6.78
C ARG A 233 15.57 12.07 -6.49
N VAL A 234 16.47 11.27 -7.05
CA VAL A 234 17.91 11.33 -6.79
C VAL A 234 18.51 12.70 -7.12
N GLU A 235 17.99 13.40 -8.12
CA GLU A 235 18.43 14.75 -8.49
C GLU A 235 18.15 15.82 -7.42
N THR A 236 17.36 15.52 -6.41
CA THR A 236 17.06 16.42 -5.28
C THR A 236 17.89 16.10 -4.02
N LEU A 237 18.66 15.01 -4.07
CA LEU A 237 19.60 14.62 -3.00
C LEU A 237 21.00 15.19 -3.26
N THR A 238 21.18 16.46 -2.90
CA THR A 238 22.49 17.08 -2.87
C THR A 238 23.23 16.71 -1.60
N ASP A 239 24.57 16.86 -1.58
CA ASP A 239 25.39 16.63 -0.37
C ASP A 239 24.87 17.48 0.81
N GLU A 240 24.51 18.75 0.54
CA GLU A 240 23.92 19.65 1.54
C GLU A 240 22.57 19.10 2.08
N MET A 241 21.72 18.52 1.23
CA MET A 241 20.47 17.92 1.65
C MET A 241 20.73 16.70 2.56
N ILE A 242 21.65 15.85 2.19
CA ILE A 242 22.01 14.64 2.96
C ILE A 242 22.60 15.06 4.32
N GLU A 243 23.49 16.03 4.34
CA GLU A 243 24.09 16.55 5.58
C GLU A 243 23.01 17.16 6.49
N MET A 244 22.11 17.95 5.96
CA MET A 244 20.98 18.51 6.72
C MET A 244 20.11 17.43 7.34
N LEU A 245 19.70 16.41 6.56
CA LEU A 245 18.90 15.29 7.07
C LEU A 245 19.61 14.50 8.16
N SER A 246 20.93 14.28 8.00
CA SER A 246 21.78 13.63 9.01
C SER A 246 21.91 14.45 10.29
N ASN A 247 22.08 15.77 10.18
CA ASN A 247 22.17 16.65 11.34
C ASN A 247 20.89 16.76 12.15
N HIS A 248 19.77 16.39 11.54
CA HIS A 248 18.48 16.29 12.22
C HIS A 248 18.13 14.88 12.70
N ASP A 249 19.08 13.94 12.74
CA ASP A 249 18.85 12.56 13.16
C ASP A 249 17.64 11.92 12.45
N VAL A 250 17.53 12.14 11.13
CA VAL A 250 16.54 11.45 10.31
C VAL A 250 16.94 9.98 10.20
N ASP A 251 16.13 9.07 10.76
CA ASP A 251 16.47 7.65 10.86
C ASP A 251 16.46 6.94 9.51
N ARG A 252 15.57 7.37 8.61
CA ARG A 252 15.36 6.71 7.32
C ARG A 252 15.07 7.70 6.20
N ILE A 253 15.71 7.48 5.06
CA ILE A 253 15.32 8.12 3.81
C ILE A 253 14.86 7.05 2.81
N SER A 254 13.84 7.37 2.01
CA SER A 254 13.35 6.49 0.95
C SER A 254 13.83 7.00 -0.41
N ILE A 255 14.71 6.23 -1.05
CA ILE A 255 15.25 6.53 -2.39
C ILE A 255 14.61 5.57 -3.40
N ASN A 256 13.93 6.11 -4.40
CA ASN A 256 13.16 5.31 -5.34
C ASN A 256 13.82 5.32 -6.74
N PRO A 257 14.48 4.25 -7.17
CA PRO A 257 15.03 4.14 -8.54
C PRO A 257 13.94 3.99 -9.61
N GLN A 258 12.69 3.75 -9.21
CA GLN A 258 11.49 3.50 -10.02
C GLN A 258 11.60 2.22 -10.88
N SER A 259 12.75 1.92 -11.44
CA SER A 259 13.09 0.68 -12.15
C SER A 259 14.59 0.50 -12.20
N MET A 260 15.06 -0.75 -12.15
CA MET A 260 16.47 -1.09 -12.44
C MET A 260 16.72 -1.32 -13.93
N ASN A 261 15.69 -1.20 -14.78
CA ASN A 261 15.81 -1.29 -16.23
C ASN A 261 15.93 0.11 -16.84
N PHE A 262 17.09 0.41 -17.43
CA PHE A 262 17.39 1.72 -18.02
C PHE A 262 16.38 2.17 -19.10
N LYS A 263 15.88 1.24 -19.94
CA LYS A 263 14.86 1.58 -20.96
C LYS A 263 13.56 2.04 -20.30
N THR A 264 13.15 1.36 -19.23
CA THR A 264 11.96 1.74 -18.46
C THR A 264 12.15 3.11 -17.80
N VAL A 265 13.28 3.32 -17.10
CA VAL A 265 13.57 4.62 -16.46
C VAL A 265 13.51 5.75 -17.49
N LYS A 266 14.13 5.56 -18.67
CA LYS A 266 14.11 6.56 -19.75
C LYS A 266 12.71 6.85 -20.30
N SER A 267 11.79 5.89 -20.22
CA SER A 267 10.41 6.05 -20.74
C SER A 267 9.45 6.73 -19.76
N ILE A 268 9.79 6.81 -18.49
CA ILE A 268 8.92 7.34 -17.43
C ILE A 268 9.31 8.75 -16.93
N ASN A 269 10.42 9.27 -17.42
CA ASN A 269 10.93 10.62 -17.12
C ASN A 269 10.66 11.58 -18.28
#